data_835904da8f750f48c5af764dc2a9658f
#
_entry.id   835904da8f750f48c5af764dc2a9658f
#
_cell.length_a   1.000
_cell.length_b   1.000
_cell.length_c   1.000
_cell.angle_alpha   90.00
_cell.angle_beta   90.00
_cell.angle_gamma   90.00
#
_symmetry.space_group_name_H-M   'P 1'
#
loop_
_entity.id
_entity.type
_entity.pdbx_description
1 polymer ?
#
loop_
_entity_poly.entity_id
_entity_poly.type
_entity_poly.pdbx_seq_one_letter_code
_entity_poly.pdbx_strand_id
1 'polypeptide(L)'
;MRRTIFMLTVVLFALPFTFAPAGAQSSDTQLWDIYNNVFKKAKYVDLTHAFSPTIPVWPGFGNAKFKAGVAGQEIKGYCTLGEPFDYKKHGFITTAYDLVTDQYGTQLDPPAHFYPYGATISDLPATYAIRPLVVIDIHKQVQEDPGYHATLADIKAWETRHGRIPAGSVVAVRSDWYKKWDDPARFPNAPFPGVKLDALQFLHMERQILFHGHEPLDTDTTPNMDGETWLLTHNFCQAEGMKNLDKVPEAGALIVIGFAKPEGGTGGYARYIAICPPDWKFGKSVEELPGAPLPKQPYPNKRDKNGVLRPTPPGN
;
A
#
# COMPACT_ATOMS: atom_id res chain seq x y z
N MET A 1 -40.99 -77.98 -44.94
CA MET A 1 -40.59 -77.38 -43.67
C MET A 1 -40.18 -75.94 -43.94
N ARG A 2 -41.07 -74.99 -43.67
CA ARG A 2 -40.83 -73.57 -43.87
C ARG A 2 -40.44 -72.97 -42.50
N ARG A 3 -39.24 -72.38 -42.35
CA ARG A 3 -38.82 -71.67 -41.14
C ARG A 3 -39.21 -70.19 -41.30
N THR A 4 -40.10 -69.76 -40.42
CA THR A 4 -40.51 -68.34 -40.28
C THR A 4 -39.51 -67.63 -39.39
N ILE A 5 -38.87 -66.61 -39.90
CA ILE A 5 -37.91 -65.72 -39.12
C ILE A 5 -38.78 -64.57 -38.63
N PHE A 6 -38.90 -64.45 -37.32
CA PHE A 6 -39.44 -63.24 -36.67
C PHE A 6 -38.36 -62.17 -36.57
N MET A 7 -38.58 -61.06 -37.20
CA MET A 7 -37.71 -59.90 -37.13
C MET A 7 -38.23 -58.98 -36.00
N LEU A 8 -37.49 -58.86 -34.91
CA LEU A 8 -37.81 -58.00 -33.78
C LEU A 8 -37.29 -56.58 -34.10
N THR A 9 -38.20 -55.64 -34.36
CA THR A 9 -37.86 -54.23 -34.59
C THR A 9 -37.78 -53.54 -33.25
N VAL A 10 -36.55 -53.19 -32.83
CA VAL A 10 -36.29 -52.35 -31.67
C VAL A 10 -36.42 -50.89 -32.10
N VAL A 11 -37.42 -50.18 -31.61
CA VAL A 11 -37.61 -48.74 -31.77
C VAL A 11 -36.85 -48.03 -30.66
N LEU A 12 -35.69 -47.43 -30.96
CA LEU A 12 -35.00 -46.55 -30.05
C LEU A 12 -35.71 -45.17 -30.05
N PHE A 13 -36.34 -44.84 -28.96
CA PHE A 13 -36.76 -43.46 -28.67
C PHE A 13 -35.53 -42.61 -28.29
N ALA A 14 -35.02 -41.82 -29.21
CA ALA A 14 -34.05 -40.78 -28.91
C ALA A 14 -34.78 -39.57 -28.29
N LEU A 15 -34.69 -39.41 -26.98
CA LEU A 15 -35.10 -38.17 -26.32
C LEU A 15 -34.09 -37.06 -26.69
N PRO A 16 -34.54 -35.92 -27.21
CA PRO A 16 -33.65 -34.80 -27.47
C PRO A 16 -33.22 -34.21 -26.10
N PHE A 17 -31.98 -34.43 -25.72
CA PHE A 17 -31.34 -33.63 -24.67
C PHE A 17 -31.13 -32.20 -25.22
N THR A 18 -32.07 -31.31 -24.92
CA THR A 18 -31.84 -29.88 -25.10
C THR A 18 -30.90 -29.44 -24.00
N PHE A 19 -29.61 -29.32 -24.32
CA PHE A 19 -28.69 -28.49 -23.54
C PHE A 19 -29.21 -27.04 -23.65
N ALA A 20 -29.84 -26.54 -22.60
CA ALA A 20 -29.98 -25.10 -22.44
C ALA A 20 -28.58 -24.53 -22.42
N PRO A 21 -28.24 -23.54 -23.27
CA PRO A 21 -26.94 -22.85 -23.13
C PRO A 21 -26.89 -22.27 -21.72
N ALA A 22 -25.87 -22.64 -20.95
CA ALA A 22 -25.55 -21.92 -19.73
C ALA A 22 -25.45 -20.44 -20.12
N GLY A 23 -26.42 -19.63 -19.64
CA GLY A 23 -26.49 -18.22 -19.99
C GLY A 23 -25.09 -17.64 -19.78
N ALA A 24 -24.49 -17.12 -20.84
CA ALA A 24 -23.25 -16.35 -20.72
C ALA A 24 -23.58 -15.18 -19.77
N GLN A 25 -23.07 -15.25 -18.54
CA GLN A 25 -23.15 -14.15 -17.60
C GLN A 25 -22.53 -12.96 -18.31
N SER A 26 -23.25 -11.85 -18.44
CA SER A 26 -22.74 -10.72 -19.19
C SER A 26 -21.40 -10.31 -18.59
N SER A 27 -20.37 -10.09 -19.42
CA SER A 27 -19.04 -9.64 -18.98
C SER A 27 -19.08 -8.34 -18.16
N ASP A 28 -20.19 -7.62 -18.23
CA ASP A 28 -20.40 -6.30 -17.66
C ASP A 28 -20.47 -6.27 -16.12
N THR A 29 -20.79 -7.39 -15.47
CA THR A 29 -20.90 -7.47 -13.99
C THR A 29 -19.80 -8.31 -13.34
N GLN A 30 -18.92 -8.95 -14.10
CA GLN A 30 -17.92 -9.88 -13.58
C GLN A 30 -17.04 -9.30 -12.48
N LEU A 31 -16.60 -8.05 -12.63
CA LEU A 31 -15.80 -7.36 -11.59
C LEU A 31 -16.62 -7.05 -10.34
N TRP A 32 -17.91 -6.75 -10.48
CA TRP A 32 -18.81 -6.56 -9.34
C TRP A 32 -19.08 -7.87 -8.60
N ASP A 33 -19.15 -9.00 -9.32
CA ASP A 33 -19.29 -10.32 -8.71
C ASP A 33 -18.02 -10.68 -7.91
N ILE A 34 -16.83 -10.40 -8.44
CA ILE A 34 -15.58 -10.55 -7.72
C ILE A 34 -15.57 -9.64 -6.47
N TYR A 35 -15.98 -8.37 -6.60
CA TYR A 35 -16.09 -7.47 -5.47
C TYR A 35 -17.05 -8.03 -4.39
N ASN A 36 -18.26 -8.42 -4.76
CA ASN A 36 -19.27 -8.88 -3.82
C ASN A 36 -18.92 -10.21 -3.14
N ASN A 37 -18.27 -11.13 -3.87
CA ASN A 37 -18.01 -12.49 -3.40
C ASN A 37 -16.62 -12.62 -2.75
N VAL A 38 -15.66 -11.74 -3.07
CA VAL A 38 -14.28 -11.81 -2.60
C VAL A 38 -13.93 -10.55 -1.80
N PHE A 39 -13.85 -9.40 -2.45
CA PHE A 39 -13.30 -8.19 -1.82
C PHE A 39 -14.14 -7.65 -0.65
N LYS A 40 -15.47 -7.74 -0.75
CA LYS A 40 -16.36 -7.29 0.32
C LYS A 40 -16.19 -8.06 1.63
N LYS A 41 -15.78 -9.32 1.55
CA LYS A 41 -15.54 -10.22 2.68
C LYS A 41 -14.08 -10.23 3.16
N ALA A 42 -13.16 -9.83 2.31
CA ALA A 42 -11.73 -9.78 2.60
C ALA A 42 -11.43 -8.83 3.78
N LYS A 43 -10.33 -9.07 4.47
CA LYS A 43 -9.87 -8.23 5.59
C LYS A 43 -8.89 -7.17 5.09
N TYR A 44 -9.19 -5.91 5.36
CA TYR A 44 -8.37 -4.78 4.97
C TYR A 44 -7.48 -4.34 6.11
N VAL A 45 -6.17 -4.29 5.89
CA VAL A 45 -5.16 -3.83 6.84
C VAL A 45 -4.44 -2.61 6.26
N ASP A 46 -4.45 -1.50 7.00
CA ASP A 46 -3.74 -0.28 6.60
C ASP A 46 -2.24 -0.39 6.90
N LEU A 47 -1.41 -0.30 5.87
CA LEU A 47 0.05 -0.39 5.94
C LEU A 47 0.74 0.98 5.91
N THR A 48 0.01 2.06 6.17
CA THR A 48 0.46 3.44 5.98
C THR A 48 0.45 4.23 7.27
N HIS A 49 1.54 4.89 7.62
CA HIS A 49 1.56 5.90 8.68
C HIS A 49 0.82 7.17 8.23
N ALA A 50 0.02 7.74 9.12
CA ALA A 50 -0.46 9.10 8.91
C ALA A 50 0.71 10.07 9.07
N PHE A 51 0.97 10.91 8.09
CA PHE A 51 2.04 11.90 8.21
C PHE A 51 1.57 13.16 8.98
N SER A 52 2.50 13.77 9.70
CA SER A 52 2.28 14.98 10.50
C SER A 52 3.61 15.71 10.70
N PRO A 53 3.62 16.95 11.22
CA PRO A 53 4.86 17.67 11.51
C PRO A 53 5.82 17.01 12.51
N THR A 54 5.40 15.95 13.17
CA THR A 54 6.15 15.31 14.26
C THR A 54 6.58 13.87 13.98
N ILE A 55 6.42 13.39 12.74
CA ILE A 55 6.86 12.03 12.36
C ILE A 55 8.39 11.97 12.22
N PRO A 56 8.97 10.77 12.31
CA PRO A 56 10.36 10.56 11.89
C PRO A 56 10.54 10.96 10.43
N VAL A 57 11.68 11.55 10.13
CA VAL A 57 12.10 11.91 8.77
C VAL A 57 13.56 11.50 8.59
N TRP A 58 13.97 11.30 7.35
CA TRP A 58 15.37 11.10 7.06
C TRP A 58 16.19 12.28 7.60
N PRO A 59 17.37 12.05 8.25
CA PRO A 59 18.09 13.12 8.97
C PRO A 59 18.50 14.33 8.12
N GLY A 60 18.61 14.16 6.80
CA GLY A 60 18.92 15.25 5.88
C GLY A 60 17.73 16.15 5.51
N PHE A 61 16.50 15.73 5.85
CA PHE A 61 15.29 16.51 5.58
C PHE A 61 14.79 17.23 6.83
N GLY A 62 13.93 18.23 6.65
CA GLY A 62 13.25 18.91 7.74
C GLY A 62 11.81 18.43 7.92
N ASN A 63 11.19 18.80 9.04
CA ASN A 63 9.82 18.47 9.32
C ASN A 63 8.84 19.36 8.53
N ALA A 64 7.72 18.80 8.12
CA ALA A 64 6.62 19.52 7.51
C ALA A 64 6.01 20.56 8.47
N LYS A 65 5.31 21.56 7.90
CA LYS A 65 4.49 22.50 8.67
C LYS A 65 3.05 22.45 8.18
N PHE A 66 2.12 22.34 9.12
CA PHE A 66 0.69 22.39 8.85
C PHE A 66 0.13 23.71 9.32
N LYS A 67 -0.66 24.35 8.47
CA LYS A 67 -1.23 25.69 8.73
C LYS A 67 -2.70 25.71 8.36
N ALA A 68 -3.44 26.72 8.85
CA ALA A 68 -4.72 27.02 8.27
C ALA A 68 -4.53 27.43 6.81
N GLY A 69 -5.36 26.90 5.93
CA GLY A 69 -5.44 27.43 4.56
C GLY A 69 -6.12 28.79 4.57
N VAL A 70 -5.63 29.69 3.73
CA VAL A 70 -6.07 31.09 3.63
C VAL A 70 -6.59 31.40 2.25
N ALA A 71 -7.43 32.45 2.14
CA ALA A 71 -7.91 32.95 0.87
C ALA A 71 -6.76 33.46 0.00
N GLY A 72 -6.65 32.94 -1.22
CA GLY A 72 -5.64 33.35 -2.21
C GLY A 72 -6.01 34.63 -2.96
N GLN A 73 -7.26 35.10 -2.81
CA GLN A 73 -7.76 36.35 -3.36
C GLN A 73 -8.95 36.87 -2.53
N GLU A 74 -9.28 38.12 -2.70
CA GLU A 74 -10.52 38.68 -2.13
C GLU A 74 -11.74 38.21 -2.91
N ILE A 75 -12.79 37.81 -2.18
CA ILE A 75 -14.15 37.65 -2.71
C ILE A 75 -15.05 38.59 -1.93
N LYS A 76 -15.52 39.65 -2.59
CA LYS A 76 -16.32 40.73 -1.99
C LYS A 76 -17.50 40.18 -1.20
N GLY A 77 -17.59 40.55 0.06
CA GLY A 77 -18.67 40.12 0.98
C GLY A 77 -18.49 38.69 1.54
N TYR A 78 -17.40 38.00 1.23
CA TYR A 78 -17.16 36.63 1.67
C TYR A 78 -15.80 36.45 2.37
N CYS A 79 -14.67 36.78 1.73
CA CYS A 79 -13.34 36.68 2.33
C CYS A 79 -12.38 37.75 1.80
N THR A 80 -11.38 38.11 2.60
CA THR A 80 -10.28 38.97 2.22
C THR A 80 -9.01 38.18 1.93
N LEU A 81 -8.08 38.73 1.12
CA LEU A 81 -6.80 38.10 0.82
C LEU A 81 -6.05 37.76 2.11
N GLY A 82 -5.58 36.49 2.22
CA GLY A 82 -4.83 36.00 3.37
C GLY A 82 -5.68 35.65 4.60
N GLU A 83 -6.99 35.82 4.55
CA GLU A 83 -7.89 35.46 5.64
C GLU A 83 -7.99 33.93 5.80
N PRO A 84 -7.78 33.37 7.02
CA PRO A 84 -8.00 31.95 7.28
C PRO A 84 -9.46 31.57 7.11
N PHE A 85 -9.74 30.44 6.48
CA PHE A 85 -11.08 29.90 6.42
C PHE A 85 -11.57 29.40 7.79
N ASP A 86 -12.82 29.70 8.13
CA ASP A 86 -13.46 29.45 9.44
C ASP A 86 -14.84 28.83 9.27
N TYR A 87 -15.19 27.84 10.12
CA TYR A 87 -16.47 27.14 10.04
C TYR A 87 -17.69 28.05 10.23
N LYS A 88 -17.59 29.09 11.09
CA LYS A 88 -18.72 29.96 11.37
C LYS A 88 -18.94 30.98 10.27
N LYS A 89 -17.83 31.58 9.77
CA LYS A 89 -17.90 32.64 8.75
C LYS A 89 -18.07 32.05 7.36
N HIS A 90 -17.31 31.00 7.01
CA HIS A 90 -17.18 30.51 5.64
C HIS A 90 -17.88 29.16 5.41
N GLY A 91 -18.30 28.46 6.49
CA GLY A 91 -18.90 27.14 6.43
C GLY A 91 -17.91 25.98 6.27
N PHE A 92 -16.61 26.24 6.10
CA PHE A 92 -15.55 25.24 5.93
C PHE A 92 -14.19 25.76 6.42
N ILE A 93 -13.24 24.84 6.53
CA ILE A 93 -11.83 25.17 6.72
C ILE A 93 -10.98 24.35 5.75
N THR A 94 -9.74 24.80 5.50
CA THR A 94 -8.73 24.08 4.72
C THR A 94 -7.42 23.98 5.48
N THR A 95 -6.59 22.99 5.14
CA THR A 95 -5.23 22.87 5.66
C THR A 95 -4.24 23.12 4.53
N ALA A 96 -3.30 24.01 4.76
CA ALA A 96 -2.13 24.17 3.92
C ALA A 96 -0.97 23.31 4.49
N TYR A 97 -0.35 22.54 3.62
CA TYR A 97 0.83 21.73 3.92
C TYR A 97 2.06 22.40 3.31
N ASP A 98 3.05 22.67 4.15
CA ASP A 98 4.39 23.10 3.75
C ASP A 98 5.30 21.87 3.92
N LEU A 99 5.44 21.10 2.85
CA LEU A 99 6.18 19.84 2.81
C LEU A 99 7.55 20.13 2.21
N VAL A 100 8.61 19.84 2.96
CA VAL A 100 9.99 20.14 2.58
C VAL A 100 10.52 19.21 1.49
N THR A 101 9.87 18.06 1.29
CA THR A 101 10.22 17.02 0.32
C THR A 101 8.99 16.18 -0.03
N ASP A 102 9.01 15.52 -1.17
CA ASP A 102 8.06 14.49 -1.55
C ASP A 102 8.42 13.09 -0.98
N GLN A 103 9.53 13.01 -0.23
CA GLN A 103 10.03 11.86 0.53
C GLN A 103 9.64 12.01 2.01
N TYR A 104 8.35 11.81 2.37
CA TYR A 104 7.85 12.12 3.69
C TYR A 104 6.83 11.12 4.22
N GLY A 105 7.22 10.37 5.25
CA GLY A 105 6.39 9.33 5.85
C GLY A 105 6.37 8.04 5.04
N THR A 106 5.20 7.39 4.93
CA THR A 106 5.04 6.24 4.04
C THR A 106 5.00 6.72 2.60
N GLN A 107 5.91 6.24 1.77
CA GLN A 107 6.15 6.76 0.43
C GLN A 107 6.45 5.67 -0.60
N LEU A 108 6.42 6.06 -1.86
CA LEU A 108 6.89 5.29 -3.00
C LEU A 108 7.94 6.12 -3.73
N ASP A 109 9.14 5.56 -3.88
CA ASP A 109 10.26 6.19 -4.57
C ASP A 109 10.32 5.71 -6.00
N PRO A 110 10.11 6.61 -6.97
CA PRO A 110 10.34 6.33 -8.36
C PRO A 110 11.84 6.43 -8.69
N PRO A 111 12.30 5.82 -9.78
CA PRO A 111 13.70 5.86 -10.23
C PRO A 111 14.32 7.26 -10.30
N ALA A 112 13.54 8.28 -10.65
CA ALA A 112 14.01 9.67 -10.78
C ALA A 112 14.57 10.24 -9.46
N HIS A 113 14.34 9.58 -8.31
CA HIS A 113 14.94 9.98 -7.03
C HIS A 113 16.48 9.92 -7.07
N PHE A 114 17.05 8.86 -7.65
CA PHE A 114 18.50 8.66 -7.75
C PHE A 114 19.03 8.69 -9.20
N TYR A 115 18.14 8.57 -10.19
CA TYR A 115 18.56 8.41 -11.58
C TYR A 115 18.00 9.53 -12.47
N PRO A 116 18.87 10.41 -13.02
CA PRO A 116 18.42 11.57 -13.79
C PRO A 116 17.67 11.23 -15.10
N TYR A 117 17.75 9.98 -15.54
CA TYR A 117 17.00 9.46 -16.69
C TYR A 117 15.88 8.50 -16.28
N GLY A 118 15.62 8.38 -14.97
CA GLY A 118 14.61 7.49 -14.41
C GLY A 118 13.19 8.02 -14.58
N ALA A 119 12.23 7.12 -14.48
CA ALA A 119 10.80 7.45 -14.44
C ALA A 119 10.48 8.26 -13.18
N THR A 120 9.66 9.31 -13.33
CA THR A 120 9.11 10.08 -12.20
C THR A 120 7.88 9.39 -11.64
N ILE A 121 7.37 9.87 -10.49
CA ILE A 121 6.14 9.33 -9.91
C ILE A 121 4.94 9.49 -10.86
N SER A 122 4.94 10.54 -11.67
CA SER A 122 3.87 10.80 -12.64
C SER A 122 3.89 9.86 -13.86
N ASP A 123 5.00 9.18 -14.12
CA ASP A 123 5.14 8.23 -15.23
C ASP A 123 4.69 6.81 -14.87
N LEU A 124 4.52 6.51 -13.57
CA LEU A 124 4.14 5.18 -13.12
C LEU A 124 2.75 4.81 -13.63
N PRO A 125 2.58 3.61 -14.24
CA PRO A 125 1.34 3.22 -14.88
C PRO A 125 0.26 2.84 -13.87
N ALA A 126 -1.02 3.06 -14.24
CA ALA A 126 -2.18 2.69 -13.42
C ALA A 126 -2.25 1.20 -13.08
N THR A 127 -1.56 0.36 -13.85
CA THR A 127 -1.46 -1.09 -13.59
C THR A 127 -0.69 -1.44 -12.31
N TYR A 128 -0.06 -0.46 -11.64
CA TYR A 128 0.54 -0.66 -10.31
C TYR A 128 -0.51 -0.85 -9.20
N ALA A 129 -1.75 -0.42 -9.42
CA ALA A 129 -2.78 -0.24 -8.40
C ALA A 129 -3.04 -1.45 -7.49
N ILE A 130 -3.06 -2.69 -8.03
CA ILE A 130 -3.32 -3.90 -7.24
C ILE A 130 -2.35 -4.99 -7.66
N ARG A 131 -1.62 -5.56 -6.68
CA ARG A 131 -0.60 -6.59 -6.90
C ARG A 131 -0.66 -7.70 -5.83
N PRO A 132 -0.13 -8.89 -6.09
CA PRO A 132 0.15 -9.86 -5.04
C PRO A 132 1.10 -9.24 -3.99
N LEU A 133 0.83 -9.49 -2.71
CA LEU A 133 1.69 -9.10 -1.60
C LEU A 133 2.42 -10.33 -1.06
N VAL A 134 3.73 -10.22 -0.97
CA VAL A 134 4.64 -11.16 -0.30
C VAL A 134 5.25 -10.46 0.90
N VAL A 135 5.30 -11.11 2.07
CA VAL A 135 5.95 -10.56 3.26
C VAL A 135 7.10 -11.49 3.68
N ILE A 136 8.32 -10.98 3.60
CA ILE A 136 9.53 -11.64 4.11
C ILE A 136 9.71 -11.22 5.58
N ASP A 137 9.59 -12.17 6.49
CA ASP A 137 9.64 -11.89 7.93
C ASP A 137 11.05 -12.12 8.50
N ILE A 138 11.68 -11.00 8.93
CA ILE A 138 13.01 -11.00 9.57
C ILE A 138 12.96 -10.41 10.99
N HIS A 139 11.77 -10.24 11.59
CA HIS A 139 11.65 -9.55 12.88
C HIS A 139 12.46 -10.21 14.00
N LYS A 140 12.64 -11.53 13.98
CA LYS A 140 13.43 -12.26 15.00
C LYS A 140 14.92 -11.95 14.88
N GLN A 141 15.45 -11.94 13.67
CA GLN A 141 16.83 -11.55 13.39
C GLN A 141 17.10 -10.10 13.81
N VAL A 142 16.13 -9.21 13.55
CA VAL A 142 16.22 -7.79 13.95
C VAL A 142 16.12 -7.60 15.47
N GLN A 143 15.45 -8.50 16.20
CA GLN A 143 15.46 -8.49 17.67
C GLN A 143 16.85 -8.80 18.24
N GLU A 144 17.61 -9.70 17.58
CA GLU A 144 18.97 -10.09 17.98
C GLU A 144 19.99 -9.06 17.47
N ASP A 145 19.84 -8.59 16.23
CA ASP A 145 20.68 -7.57 15.60
C ASP A 145 19.81 -6.49 14.94
N PRO A 146 19.67 -5.30 15.55
CA PRO A 146 18.90 -4.21 14.98
C PRO A 146 19.37 -3.71 13.60
N GLY A 147 20.60 -4.05 13.20
CA GLY A 147 21.16 -3.77 11.89
C GLY A 147 21.06 -4.91 10.89
N TYR A 148 20.29 -5.96 11.19
CA TYR A 148 20.14 -7.10 10.29
C TYR A 148 19.48 -6.70 8.97
N HIS A 149 20.11 -7.07 7.86
CA HIS A 149 19.55 -6.90 6.52
C HIS A 149 19.05 -8.26 5.98
N ALA A 150 17.84 -8.27 5.44
CA ALA A 150 17.28 -9.45 4.78
C ALA A 150 18.24 -10.00 3.71
N THR A 151 18.49 -11.28 3.75
CA THR A 151 19.46 -11.97 2.90
C THR A 151 18.77 -12.79 1.81
N LEU A 152 19.53 -13.21 0.81
CA LEU A 152 19.07 -14.20 -0.17
C LEU A 152 18.62 -15.51 0.49
N ALA A 153 19.24 -15.90 1.61
CA ALA A 153 18.83 -17.09 2.35
C ALA A 153 17.45 -16.95 2.97
N ASP A 154 17.09 -15.77 3.50
CA ASP A 154 15.75 -15.51 4.05
C ASP A 154 14.68 -15.61 2.94
N ILE A 155 14.96 -15.05 1.76
CA ILE A 155 14.06 -15.14 0.61
C ILE A 155 13.89 -16.60 0.17
N LYS A 156 14.96 -17.37 0.07
CA LYS A 156 14.90 -18.79 -0.28
C LYS A 156 14.19 -19.64 0.77
N ALA A 157 14.36 -19.32 2.05
CA ALA A 157 13.63 -19.96 3.14
C ALA A 157 12.13 -19.67 3.04
N TRP A 158 11.74 -18.45 2.68
CA TRP A 158 10.35 -18.08 2.38
C TRP A 158 9.81 -18.92 1.20
N GLU A 159 10.54 -18.99 0.08
CA GLU A 159 10.13 -19.78 -1.09
C GLU A 159 10.00 -21.28 -0.79
N THR A 160 10.81 -21.80 0.11
CA THR A 160 10.70 -23.21 0.55
C THR A 160 9.36 -23.48 1.24
N ARG A 161 8.83 -22.50 1.97
CA ARG A 161 7.55 -22.64 2.70
C ARG A 161 6.32 -22.32 1.83
N HIS A 162 6.44 -21.36 0.93
CA HIS A 162 5.28 -20.77 0.25
C HIS A 162 5.29 -20.95 -1.28
N GLY A 163 6.35 -21.51 -1.83
CA GLY A 163 6.56 -21.61 -3.27
C GLY A 163 7.25 -20.38 -3.86
N ARG A 164 7.47 -20.40 -5.18
CA ARG A 164 8.16 -19.33 -5.90
C ARG A 164 7.41 -17.99 -5.76
N ILE A 165 8.13 -16.93 -5.45
CA ILE A 165 7.59 -15.56 -5.43
C ILE A 165 6.98 -15.23 -6.80
N PRO A 166 5.68 -14.78 -6.85
CA PRO A 166 5.03 -14.45 -8.11
C PRO A 166 5.66 -13.24 -8.80
N ALA A 167 5.86 -13.31 -10.10
CA ALA A 167 6.31 -12.15 -10.87
C ALA A 167 5.29 -10.99 -10.77
N GLY A 168 5.78 -9.76 -10.73
CA GLY A 168 4.96 -8.54 -10.59
C GLY A 168 4.37 -8.35 -9.20
N SER A 169 4.77 -9.13 -8.18
CA SER A 169 4.36 -8.92 -6.78
C SER A 169 5.10 -7.73 -6.15
N VAL A 170 4.52 -7.20 -5.07
CA VAL A 170 5.24 -6.37 -4.09
C VAL A 170 5.79 -7.29 -3.01
N VAL A 171 7.09 -7.17 -2.71
CA VAL A 171 7.76 -7.92 -1.65
C VAL A 171 8.07 -6.98 -0.50
N ALA A 172 7.32 -7.07 0.59
CA ALA A 172 7.52 -6.25 1.78
C ALA A 172 8.37 -7.01 2.82
N VAL A 173 9.34 -6.33 3.42
CA VAL A 173 10.21 -6.90 4.46
C VAL A 173 9.72 -6.45 5.82
N ARG A 174 9.19 -7.39 6.60
CA ARG A 174 8.76 -7.20 7.98
C ARG A 174 9.95 -7.28 8.93
N SER A 175 10.18 -6.22 9.67
CA SER A 175 11.22 -6.10 10.69
C SER A 175 10.68 -5.73 12.07
N ASP A 176 9.40 -5.40 12.18
CA ASP A 176 8.77 -4.76 13.35
C ASP A 176 9.39 -3.41 13.71
N TRP A 177 10.17 -2.80 12.80
CA TRP A 177 10.80 -1.50 13.02
C TRP A 177 9.77 -0.37 13.14
N TYR A 178 8.65 -0.46 12.42
CA TYR A 178 7.57 0.52 12.51
C TYR A 178 7.06 0.77 13.93
N LYS A 179 7.26 -0.17 14.86
CA LYS A 179 6.89 -0.03 16.27
C LYS A 179 7.71 1.02 17.01
N LYS A 180 8.81 1.51 16.39
CA LYS A 180 9.64 2.60 16.90
C LYS A 180 9.28 3.96 16.28
N TRP A 181 8.19 4.04 15.52
CA TRP A 181 7.77 5.25 14.82
C TRP A 181 7.57 6.46 15.72
N ASP A 182 7.13 6.24 16.96
CA ASP A 182 6.94 7.32 17.95
C ASP A 182 8.24 7.82 18.60
N ASP A 183 9.40 7.26 18.21
CA ASP A 183 10.74 7.72 18.60
C ASP A 183 11.48 8.33 17.40
N PRO A 184 11.26 9.61 17.09
CA PRO A 184 11.87 10.27 15.94
C PRO A 184 13.39 10.44 16.06
N ALA A 185 13.96 10.29 17.26
CA ALA A 185 15.41 10.30 17.47
C ALA A 185 16.04 8.95 17.12
N ARG A 186 15.32 7.85 17.27
CA ARG A 186 15.83 6.50 17.03
C ARG A 186 15.46 5.95 15.65
N PHE A 187 14.24 6.19 15.19
CA PHE A 187 13.68 5.56 14.01
C PHE A 187 14.52 5.75 12.74
N PRO A 188 14.95 6.99 12.38
CA PRO A 188 15.67 7.23 11.13
C PRO A 188 17.18 6.96 11.23
N ASN A 189 17.71 6.61 12.40
CA ASN A 189 19.14 6.50 12.63
C ASN A 189 19.63 5.05 12.68
N ALA A 190 20.76 4.80 12.02
CA ALA A 190 21.43 3.50 12.07
C ALA A 190 21.86 3.11 13.51
N PRO A 191 21.93 1.80 13.82
CA PRO A 191 21.61 0.69 12.95
C PRO A 191 20.08 0.49 12.82
N PHE A 192 19.59 0.26 11.60
CA PHE A 192 18.22 -0.14 11.29
C PHE A 192 18.23 -1.32 10.32
N PRO A 193 17.14 -2.12 10.24
CA PRO A 193 17.09 -3.26 9.34
C PRO A 193 16.99 -2.81 7.88
N GLY A 194 17.48 -3.64 6.96
CA GLY A 194 17.49 -3.34 5.54
C GLY A 194 17.37 -4.58 4.67
N VAL A 195 17.82 -4.46 3.42
CA VAL A 195 17.87 -5.55 2.45
C VAL A 195 19.25 -5.61 1.80
N LYS A 196 19.86 -6.79 1.75
CA LYS A 196 21.16 -6.99 1.08
C LYS A 196 21.03 -6.80 -0.43
N LEU A 197 22.07 -6.26 -1.05
CA LEU A 197 22.11 -6.00 -2.49
C LEU A 197 21.86 -7.27 -3.33
N ASP A 198 22.49 -8.40 -2.99
CA ASP A 198 22.27 -9.67 -3.69
C ASP A 198 20.84 -10.19 -3.57
N ALA A 199 20.19 -9.94 -2.43
CA ALA A 199 18.79 -10.24 -2.22
C ALA A 199 17.88 -9.36 -3.10
N LEU A 200 18.15 -8.06 -3.20
CA LEU A 200 17.44 -7.14 -4.10
C LEU A 200 17.59 -7.57 -5.56
N GLN A 201 18.83 -7.85 -5.97
CA GLN A 201 19.13 -8.32 -7.34
C GLN A 201 18.36 -9.59 -7.67
N PHE A 202 18.34 -10.57 -6.76
CA PHE A 202 17.57 -11.79 -6.94
C PHE A 202 16.06 -11.52 -7.08
N LEU A 203 15.49 -10.68 -6.23
CA LEU A 203 14.07 -10.34 -6.28
C LEU A 203 13.70 -9.67 -7.60
N HIS A 204 14.47 -8.70 -8.04
CA HIS A 204 14.16 -7.93 -9.23
C HIS A 204 14.52 -8.66 -10.53
N MET A 205 15.70 -9.26 -10.61
CA MET A 205 16.18 -9.88 -11.84
C MET A 205 15.68 -11.31 -12.04
N GLU A 206 15.64 -12.11 -10.95
CA GLU A 206 15.27 -13.53 -11.03
C GLU A 206 13.79 -13.78 -10.75
N ARG A 207 13.15 -12.97 -9.92
CA ARG A 207 11.74 -13.10 -9.56
C ARG A 207 10.85 -12.10 -10.27
N GLN A 208 11.44 -11.06 -10.86
CA GLN A 208 10.74 -10.03 -11.63
C GLN A 208 9.61 -9.41 -10.82
N ILE A 209 9.89 -9.08 -9.56
CA ILE A 209 8.93 -8.39 -8.69
C ILE A 209 8.64 -6.99 -9.23
N LEU A 210 7.51 -6.39 -8.82
CA LEU A 210 7.20 -5.02 -9.18
C LEU A 210 8.15 -4.05 -8.47
N PHE A 211 8.19 -4.14 -7.14
CA PHE A 211 9.13 -3.46 -6.26
C PHE A 211 9.17 -4.13 -4.89
N HIS A 212 10.21 -3.84 -4.11
CA HIS A 212 10.26 -4.21 -2.71
C HIS A 212 9.82 -3.03 -1.82
N GLY A 213 9.44 -3.33 -0.57
CA GLY A 213 9.14 -2.33 0.44
C GLY A 213 9.64 -2.75 1.81
N HIS A 214 9.80 -1.78 2.70
CA HIS A 214 10.29 -1.99 4.06
C HIS A 214 9.71 -0.97 5.04
N GLU A 215 9.98 -1.17 6.34
CA GLU A 215 9.46 -0.33 7.41
C GLU A 215 10.35 0.88 7.73
N PRO A 216 11.71 0.83 7.62
CA PRO A 216 12.58 2.00 7.71
C PRO A 216 12.38 3.03 6.60
N LEU A 217 13.17 4.11 6.63
CA LEU A 217 13.16 5.22 5.66
C LEU A 217 14.35 5.15 4.67
N ASP A 218 15.09 4.04 4.68
CA ASP A 218 16.15 3.72 3.73
C ASP A 218 16.23 2.19 3.57
N THR A 219 16.67 1.74 2.40
CA THR A 219 16.79 0.32 2.05
C THR A 219 17.95 -0.37 2.75
N ASP A 220 19.04 0.34 3.05
CA ASP A 220 20.21 -0.22 3.67
C ASP A 220 21.03 0.84 4.44
N THR A 221 22.04 0.39 5.19
CA THR A 221 22.92 1.25 6.00
C THR A 221 24.34 1.32 5.48
N THR A 222 24.57 0.95 4.21
CA THR A 222 25.90 1.10 3.60
C THR A 222 26.22 2.58 3.39
N PRO A 223 27.50 2.97 3.41
CA PRO A 223 27.88 4.38 3.27
C PRO A 223 27.40 5.06 1.99
N ASN A 224 27.15 4.27 0.93
CA ASN A 224 26.73 4.78 -0.36
C ASN A 224 25.28 4.39 -0.69
N MET A 225 24.52 3.84 0.26
CA MET A 225 23.18 3.27 0.01
C MET A 225 23.20 2.35 -1.20
N ASP A 226 24.06 1.31 -1.15
CA ASP A 226 24.38 0.48 -2.32
C ASP A 226 23.15 -0.24 -2.90
N GLY A 227 22.24 -0.72 -2.03
CA GLY A 227 21.00 -1.37 -2.42
C GLY A 227 20.04 -0.40 -3.09
N GLU A 228 19.79 0.74 -2.47
CA GLU A 228 18.90 1.77 -2.98
C GLU A 228 19.44 2.40 -4.26
N THR A 229 20.73 2.75 -4.28
CA THR A 229 21.41 3.27 -5.47
C THR A 229 21.29 2.29 -6.65
N TRP A 230 21.57 1.02 -6.42
CA TRP A 230 21.43 0.00 -7.46
C TRP A 230 20.00 -0.06 -7.99
N LEU A 231 19.04 -0.14 -7.09
CA LEU A 231 17.63 -0.29 -7.43
C LEU A 231 17.12 0.85 -8.31
N LEU A 232 17.26 2.08 -7.83
CA LEU A 232 16.70 3.25 -8.50
C LEU A 232 17.44 3.58 -9.80
N THR A 233 18.77 3.35 -9.86
CA THR A 233 19.54 3.51 -11.09
C THR A 233 19.29 2.42 -12.13
N HIS A 234 18.68 1.30 -11.75
CA HIS A 234 18.19 0.26 -12.67
C HIS A 234 16.70 0.44 -13.03
N ASN A 235 16.15 1.60 -12.72
CA ASN A 235 14.78 2.01 -13.05
C ASN A 235 13.69 1.17 -12.35
N PHE A 236 13.98 0.68 -11.13
CA PHE A 236 13.02 0.04 -10.24
C PHE A 236 12.54 1.02 -9.16
N CYS A 237 11.36 0.79 -8.61
CA CYS A 237 10.81 1.54 -7.49
C CYS A 237 11.05 0.83 -6.16
N GLN A 238 10.86 1.57 -5.05
CA GLN A 238 10.79 0.99 -3.70
C GLN A 238 9.68 1.67 -2.88
N ALA A 239 9.22 0.98 -1.81
CA ALA A 239 8.28 1.52 -0.84
C ALA A 239 8.93 1.61 0.52
N GLU A 240 8.80 2.75 1.19
CA GLU A 240 9.41 3.04 2.47
C GLU A 240 8.38 3.41 3.54
N GLY A 241 8.79 3.31 4.82
CA GLY A 241 7.96 3.69 5.94
C GLY A 241 6.66 2.90 6.04
N MET A 242 6.65 1.63 5.65
CA MET A 242 5.48 0.75 5.80
C MET A 242 5.26 0.41 7.27
N LYS A 243 4.00 0.06 7.64
CA LYS A 243 3.66 -0.41 8.98
C LYS A 243 2.74 -1.63 8.95
N ASN A 244 2.52 -2.22 10.13
CA ASN A 244 1.56 -3.31 10.31
C ASN A 244 1.86 -4.57 9.47
N LEU A 245 3.09 -4.77 9.02
CA LEU A 245 3.47 -5.97 8.28
C LEU A 245 3.36 -7.25 9.12
N ASP A 246 3.35 -7.11 10.46
CA ASP A 246 3.04 -8.18 11.42
C ASP A 246 1.55 -8.58 11.45
N LYS A 247 0.68 -7.78 10.81
CA LYS A 247 -0.77 -8.00 10.77
C LYS A 247 -1.27 -8.54 9.43
N VAL A 248 -0.37 -8.89 8.53
CA VAL A 248 -0.70 -9.49 7.24
C VAL A 248 -0.06 -10.86 7.08
N PRO A 249 -0.63 -11.77 6.26
CA PRO A 249 -0.01 -13.08 6.03
C PRO A 249 1.27 -12.95 5.18
N GLU A 250 2.20 -13.88 5.36
CA GLU A 250 3.41 -13.94 4.53
C GLU A 250 3.10 -14.16 3.05
N ALA A 251 1.99 -14.85 2.74
CA ALA A 251 1.53 -15.14 1.38
C ALA A 251 0.00 -15.11 1.31
N GLY A 252 -0.54 -14.92 0.09
CA GLY A 252 -1.99 -15.02 -0.17
C GLY A 252 -2.76 -13.72 -0.03
N ALA A 253 -2.12 -12.60 0.30
CA ALA A 253 -2.73 -11.27 0.29
C ALA A 253 -2.48 -10.54 -1.04
N LEU A 254 -3.31 -9.53 -1.31
CA LEU A 254 -3.05 -8.50 -2.31
C LEU A 254 -2.67 -7.20 -1.61
N ILE A 255 -2.01 -6.29 -2.34
CA ILE A 255 -1.75 -4.92 -1.90
C ILE A 255 -2.39 -3.93 -2.87
N VAL A 256 -3.11 -2.95 -2.34
CA VAL A 256 -3.53 -1.76 -3.05
C VAL A 256 -2.43 -0.71 -2.88
N ILE A 257 -2.04 -0.10 -3.99
CA ILE A 257 -0.96 0.88 -4.08
C ILE A 257 -1.58 2.19 -4.57
N GLY A 258 -1.74 3.15 -3.64
CA GLY A 258 -2.19 4.49 -3.95
C GLY A 258 -1.10 5.50 -3.61
N PHE A 259 -0.89 6.50 -4.47
CA PHE A 259 0.05 7.60 -4.22
C PHE A 259 -0.43 8.88 -4.88
N ALA A 260 0.00 10.02 -4.34
CA ALA A 260 -0.15 11.30 -5.00
C ALA A 260 0.66 11.30 -6.31
N LYS A 261 0.16 11.97 -7.33
CA LYS A 261 0.79 12.00 -8.66
C LYS A 261 1.19 13.44 -9.04
N PRO A 262 2.14 14.08 -8.32
CA PRO A 262 2.69 15.36 -8.75
C PRO A 262 3.47 15.16 -10.06
N GLU A 263 3.32 16.08 -11.01
CA GLU A 263 4.04 16.05 -12.27
C GLU A 263 5.54 16.20 -12.01
N GLY A 264 6.33 15.24 -12.51
CA GLY A 264 7.79 15.25 -12.36
C GLY A 264 8.29 15.00 -10.93
N GLY A 265 7.43 14.52 -10.00
CA GLY A 265 7.84 14.25 -8.63
C GLY A 265 8.87 13.12 -8.53
N THR A 266 9.78 13.25 -7.56
CA THR A 266 10.84 12.27 -7.24
C THR A 266 10.46 11.36 -6.09
N GLY A 267 9.28 11.54 -5.50
CA GLY A 267 8.65 10.72 -4.47
C GLY A 267 7.14 10.83 -4.54
N GLY A 268 6.45 9.96 -3.85
CA GLY A 268 5.01 10.00 -3.74
C GLY A 268 4.52 9.56 -2.37
N TYR A 269 3.81 10.46 -1.65
CA TYR A 269 3.09 10.08 -0.43
C TYR A 269 2.15 8.94 -0.74
N ALA A 270 2.39 7.77 -0.14
CA ALA A 270 1.69 6.57 -0.52
C ALA A 270 0.64 6.14 0.51
N ARG A 271 -0.39 5.45 0.02
CA ARG A 271 -1.34 4.70 0.82
C ARG A 271 -1.32 3.25 0.39
N TYR A 272 -0.70 2.41 1.21
CA TYR A 272 -0.68 0.96 1.03
C TYR A 272 -1.76 0.31 1.89
N ILE A 273 -2.56 -0.58 1.30
CA ILE A 273 -3.59 -1.33 2.00
C ILE A 273 -3.47 -2.79 1.60
N ALA A 274 -3.27 -3.68 2.57
CA ALA A 274 -3.33 -5.11 2.31
C ALA A 274 -4.79 -5.59 2.28
N ILE A 275 -5.11 -6.44 1.30
CA ILE A 275 -6.37 -7.18 1.20
C ILE A 275 -6.03 -8.64 1.52
N CYS A 276 -6.40 -9.07 2.72
CA CYS A 276 -6.10 -10.39 3.28
C CYS A 276 -7.29 -11.34 3.11
N PRO A 277 -7.11 -12.67 3.21
CA PRO A 277 -8.18 -13.65 3.19
C PRO A 277 -9.32 -13.32 4.16
N PRO A 278 -10.58 -13.73 3.89
CA PRO A 278 -11.74 -13.41 4.73
C PRO A 278 -11.65 -13.90 6.17
N ASP A 279 -10.96 -15.01 6.39
CA ASP A 279 -10.72 -15.66 7.69
C ASP A 279 -9.47 -15.14 8.42
N TRP A 280 -8.76 -14.15 7.84
CA TRP A 280 -7.59 -13.57 8.47
C TRP A 280 -7.95 -12.87 9.77
N LYS A 281 -7.13 -13.08 10.81
CA LYS A 281 -7.41 -12.61 12.19
C LYS A 281 -7.33 -11.10 12.39
N PHE A 282 -6.65 -10.38 11.50
CA PHE A 282 -6.47 -8.92 11.59
C PHE A 282 -7.23 -8.20 10.46
N GLY A 283 -7.43 -6.90 10.65
CA GLY A 283 -8.15 -6.07 9.70
C GLY A 283 -9.67 -6.11 9.88
N LYS A 284 -10.38 -5.41 8.99
CA LYS A 284 -11.84 -5.34 8.95
C LYS A 284 -12.32 -5.57 7.52
N SER A 285 -13.43 -6.27 7.36
CA SER A 285 -14.08 -6.38 6.06
C SER A 285 -15.01 -5.19 5.80
N VAL A 286 -15.42 -5.02 4.54
CA VAL A 286 -16.43 -4.02 4.17
C VAL A 286 -17.76 -4.32 4.88
N GLU A 287 -18.10 -5.58 5.11
CA GLU A 287 -19.33 -5.99 5.79
C GLU A 287 -19.33 -5.64 7.29
N GLU A 288 -18.17 -5.54 7.94
CA GLU A 288 -18.02 -5.22 9.37
C GLU A 288 -18.04 -3.72 9.67
N LEU A 289 -17.97 -2.88 8.64
CA LEU A 289 -17.87 -1.42 8.80
C LEU A 289 -19.03 -0.71 8.10
N PRO A 290 -19.61 0.34 8.70
CA PRO A 290 -20.59 1.16 8.01
C PRO A 290 -19.90 1.87 6.82
N GLY A 291 -20.54 1.82 5.65
CA GLY A 291 -20.04 2.53 4.47
C GLY A 291 -20.22 4.04 4.59
N ALA A 292 -21.44 4.49 4.89
CA ALA A 292 -21.81 5.89 5.05
C ALA A 292 -23.16 6.00 5.79
N PRO A 293 -23.41 7.11 6.52
CA PRO A 293 -22.46 8.20 6.81
C PRO A 293 -21.37 7.76 7.77
N LEU A 294 -20.21 8.42 7.71
CA LEU A 294 -19.13 8.19 8.68
C LEU A 294 -19.55 8.63 10.10
N PRO A 295 -19.04 7.96 11.15
CA PRO A 295 -19.31 8.37 12.52
C PRO A 295 -18.89 9.82 12.79
N LYS A 296 -19.73 10.56 13.52
CA LYS A 296 -19.37 11.89 13.97
C LYS A 296 -18.27 11.80 15.03
N GLN A 297 -17.36 12.77 15.01
CA GLN A 297 -16.38 12.90 16.08
C GLN A 297 -17.06 13.37 17.38
N PRO A 298 -16.56 12.94 18.55
CA PRO A 298 -17.18 13.30 19.86
C PRO A 298 -17.05 14.78 20.20
N TYR A 299 -16.07 15.47 19.59
CA TYR A 299 -15.78 16.88 19.82
C TYR A 299 -15.53 17.62 18.50
N PRO A 300 -15.71 18.96 18.47
CA PRO A 300 -15.33 19.77 17.33
C PRO A 300 -13.83 19.64 17.02
N ASN A 301 -13.50 19.63 15.74
CA ASN A 301 -12.11 19.65 15.31
C ASN A 301 -11.50 21.03 15.55
N LYS A 302 -10.35 21.08 16.22
CA LYS A 302 -9.51 22.27 16.37
C LYS A 302 -8.07 21.95 15.94
N ARG A 303 -7.31 22.98 15.55
CA ARG A 303 -5.88 22.82 15.28
C ARG A 303 -5.11 22.78 16.60
N ASP A 304 -4.25 21.80 16.73
CA ASP A 304 -3.27 21.73 17.80
C ASP A 304 -2.08 22.70 17.53
N LYS A 305 -1.12 22.73 18.46
CA LYS A 305 0.10 23.55 18.35
C LYS A 305 0.97 23.26 17.11
N ASN A 306 0.81 22.09 16.51
CA ASN A 306 1.51 21.67 15.30
C ASN A 306 0.69 21.90 14.03
N GLY A 307 -0.48 22.55 14.14
CA GLY A 307 -1.38 22.83 13.02
C GLY A 307 -2.23 21.63 12.58
N VAL A 308 -2.15 20.50 13.28
CA VAL A 308 -2.91 19.29 12.97
C VAL A 308 -4.34 19.44 13.49
N LEU A 309 -5.33 19.18 12.64
CA LEU A 309 -6.74 19.22 13.01
C LEU A 309 -7.12 17.96 13.78
N ARG A 310 -7.63 18.13 15.00
CA ARG A 310 -8.02 17.02 15.88
C ARG A 310 -9.32 17.31 16.62
N PRO A 311 -10.14 16.28 16.92
CA PRO A 311 -11.24 16.41 17.88
C PRO A 311 -10.70 16.90 19.23
N THR A 312 -11.20 18.04 19.73
CA THR A 312 -10.66 18.69 20.94
C THR A 312 -11.78 18.90 21.94
N PRO A 313 -11.69 18.31 23.17
CA PRO A 313 -12.65 18.55 24.23
C PRO A 313 -12.75 20.02 24.60
N PRO A 314 -13.90 20.49 25.15
CA PRO A 314 -14.01 21.82 25.73
C PRO A 314 -13.01 22.02 26.88
N GLY A 315 -12.28 23.14 26.87
CA GLY A 315 -11.34 23.48 27.94
C GLY A 315 -9.86 23.12 27.68
N ASN A 316 -9.58 22.50 26.54
CA ASN A 316 -8.20 22.26 26.04
C ASN A 316 -7.90 23.15 24.84
#